data_bfc912ed8739dabc97879a6c67d2460b
#
_entry.id   bfc912ed8739dabc97879a6c67d2460b
#
_cell.length_a   1.000
_cell.length_b   1.000
_cell.length_c   1.000
_cell.angle_alpha   90.00
_cell.angle_beta   90.00
_cell.angle_gamma   90.00
#
_symmetry.space_group_name_H-M   'P 1'
#
loop_
_entity.id
_entity.type
_entity.pdbx_description
1 polymer ?
#
loop_
_entity_poly.entity_id
_entity_poly.type
_entity_poly.pdbx_seq_one_letter_code
_entity_poly.pdbx_strand_id
1 'polypeptide(L)'
;MQPLQGIRVLDLSRVLAGPYCTMVLGDLGAEVIKVEPPEGDETRGWGPPFAGGESAYYLCVNRNKRGIVINLKTDEGKKVLRDLALRSDVLVENFRPGTLNKFGLDYETLHELNPKLIYCSITGFGQTGSMKDKPGYDFMIQALGGLMSITGEPEGEPMKTGVAVVDLFAGQNAIIAILAALQARTLTGRGQHLDISLFDSQLGWLANVASNYLISGKLPKRHGNAHANIVPYQSFQANDGWFAIAVGNDKQFVRLCEMLEKPEIA
;
A
#
# COMPACT_ATOMS: atom_id res chain seq x y z
N MET A 1 -1.10 -26.67 -7.26
CA MET A 1 -0.23 -25.73 -7.99
C MET A 1 -0.52 -24.34 -7.44
N GLN A 2 0.52 -23.61 -7.03
CA GLN A 2 0.34 -22.23 -6.54
C GLN A 2 0.29 -21.25 -7.73
N PRO A 3 -0.50 -20.16 -7.67
CA PRO A 3 -0.73 -19.25 -8.80
C PRO A 3 0.55 -18.66 -9.40
N LEU A 4 1.55 -18.33 -8.57
CA LEU A 4 2.82 -17.73 -9.00
C LEU A 4 4.00 -18.72 -8.92
N GLN A 5 3.74 -20.02 -8.92
CA GLN A 5 4.81 -21.02 -8.95
C GLN A 5 5.70 -20.83 -10.19
N GLY A 6 7.01 -20.72 -9.98
CA GLY A 6 8.00 -20.48 -11.03
C GLY A 6 8.29 -19.00 -11.30
N ILE A 7 7.56 -18.07 -10.68
CA ILE A 7 7.85 -16.62 -10.73
C ILE A 7 8.88 -16.28 -9.64
N ARG A 8 9.93 -15.55 -10.02
CA ARG A 8 10.95 -15.03 -9.10
C ARG A 8 10.80 -13.54 -8.93
N VAL A 9 10.71 -13.10 -7.67
CA VAL A 9 10.60 -11.69 -7.24
C VAL A 9 11.88 -11.29 -6.53
N LEU A 10 12.55 -10.26 -7.03
CA LEU A 10 13.67 -9.59 -6.37
C LEU A 10 13.13 -8.40 -5.58
N ASP A 11 13.20 -8.49 -4.27
CA ASP A 11 12.66 -7.50 -3.34
C ASP A 11 13.79 -6.63 -2.78
N LEU A 12 13.91 -5.40 -3.28
CA LEU A 12 14.83 -4.37 -2.80
C LEU A 12 14.13 -3.39 -1.85
N SER A 13 12.85 -3.61 -1.59
CA SER A 13 12.04 -2.70 -0.79
C SER A 13 12.28 -2.87 0.71
N ARG A 14 11.93 -1.84 1.46
CA ARG A 14 12.05 -1.77 2.91
C ARG A 14 10.80 -1.13 3.53
N VAL A 15 10.69 -1.18 4.82
CA VAL A 15 9.61 -0.64 5.65
C VAL A 15 8.31 -1.44 5.48
N LEU A 16 7.30 -0.97 4.71
CA LEU A 16 5.98 -1.60 4.74
C LEU A 16 5.37 -1.86 3.36
N ALA A 17 5.16 -0.85 2.54
CA ALA A 17 4.40 -0.98 1.28
C ALA A 17 4.97 -2.04 0.32
N GLY A 18 6.26 -1.94 0.01
CA GLY A 18 6.95 -2.92 -0.84
C GLY A 18 7.07 -4.29 -0.20
N PRO A 19 7.54 -4.40 1.07
CA PRO A 19 7.59 -5.68 1.77
C PRO A 19 6.23 -6.38 1.89
N TYR A 20 5.14 -5.65 2.11
CA TYR A 20 3.78 -6.19 2.09
C TYR A 20 3.42 -6.75 0.71
N CYS A 21 3.72 -6.00 -0.36
CA CYS A 21 3.50 -6.46 -1.73
C CYS A 21 4.24 -7.79 -1.98
N THR A 22 5.54 -7.83 -1.73
CA THR A 22 6.37 -9.00 -2.04
C THR A 22 6.06 -10.21 -1.15
N MET A 23 5.61 -9.97 0.10
CA MET A 23 5.11 -11.02 0.99
C MET A 23 3.88 -11.71 0.40
N VAL A 24 2.90 -10.94 -0.09
CA VAL A 24 1.68 -11.50 -0.71
C VAL A 24 2.01 -12.26 -1.99
N LEU A 25 2.95 -11.78 -2.81
CA LEU A 25 3.42 -12.53 -3.97
C LEU A 25 4.06 -13.87 -3.55
N GLY A 26 4.79 -13.89 -2.43
CA GLY A 26 5.31 -15.11 -1.81
C GLY A 26 4.20 -16.04 -1.30
N ASP A 27 3.15 -15.50 -0.67
CA ASP A 27 1.97 -16.29 -0.25
C ASP A 27 1.26 -16.94 -1.45
N LEU A 28 1.30 -16.31 -2.62
CA LEU A 28 0.78 -16.82 -3.88
C LEU A 28 1.72 -17.83 -4.58
N GLY A 29 2.91 -18.07 -4.01
CA GLY A 29 3.84 -19.11 -4.47
C GLY A 29 5.03 -18.61 -5.29
N ALA A 30 5.27 -17.29 -5.36
CA ALA A 30 6.49 -16.78 -5.96
C ALA A 30 7.72 -17.06 -5.07
N GLU A 31 8.88 -17.29 -5.69
CA GLU A 31 10.16 -17.26 -5.00
C GLU A 31 10.59 -15.81 -4.75
N VAL A 32 10.58 -15.37 -3.49
CA VAL A 32 10.94 -14.00 -3.13
C VAL A 32 12.34 -13.96 -2.53
N ILE A 33 13.23 -13.16 -3.14
CA ILE A 33 14.59 -12.91 -2.66
C ILE A 33 14.62 -11.45 -2.16
N LYS A 34 14.64 -11.30 -0.82
CA LYS A 34 14.78 -9.97 -0.19
C LYS A 34 16.26 -9.62 -0.06
N VAL A 35 16.63 -8.49 -0.65
CA VAL A 35 17.98 -7.93 -0.56
C VAL A 35 18.00 -6.84 0.49
N GLU A 36 18.90 -6.96 1.45
CA GLU A 36 19.13 -5.97 2.49
C GLU A 36 20.57 -5.42 2.44
N PRO A 37 20.79 -4.17 2.82
CA PRO A 37 22.15 -3.66 3.03
C PRO A 37 22.80 -4.34 4.25
N PRO A 38 24.11 -4.18 4.47
CA PRO A 38 24.79 -4.75 5.64
C PRO A 38 24.17 -4.35 6.98
N GLU A 39 23.55 -3.19 7.05
CA GLU A 39 22.86 -2.66 8.22
C GLU A 39 21.47 -3.30 8.45
N GLY A 40 20.94 -4.03 7.46
CA GLY A 40 19.61 -4.63 7.47
C GLY A 40 18.49 -3.66 7.12
N ASP A 41 17.25 -4.17 7.11
CA ASP A 41 16.03 -3.34 7.04
C ASP A 41 15.84 -2.63 8.40
N GLU A 42 15.64 -1.32 8.37
CA GLU A 42 15.48 -0.50 9.59
C GLU A 42 14.35 -0.98 10.50
N THR A 43 13.32 -1.62 9.93
CA THR A 43 12.19 -2.15 10.69
C THR A 43 12.56 -3.33 11.59
N ARG A 44 13.71 -3.98 11.41
CA ARG A 44 14.22 -5.00 12.34
C ARG A 44 14.37 -4.46 13.76
N GLY A 45 14.70 -3.15 13.89
CA GLY A 45 14.84 -2.44 15.16
C GLY A 45 13.56 -1.78 15.68
N TRP A 46 12.43 -1.81 14.95
CA TRP A 46 11.20 -1.10 15.34
C TRP A 46 10.34 -1.88 16.34
N GLY A 47 10.89 -2.20 17.45
CA GLY A 47 10.24 -2.81 18.60
C GLY A 47 10.35 -1.96 19.87
N PRO A 48 9.76 -2.37 21.00
CA PRO A 48 9.08 -3.64 21.26
C PRO A 48 7.72 -3.75 20.57
N PRO A 49 7.13 -4.99 20.43
CA PRO A 49 7.69 -6.26 20.89
C PRO A 49 8.68 -6.89 19.90
N PHE A 50 9.51 -7.81 20.40
CA PHE A 50 10.45 -8.61 19.62
C PHE A 50 10.16 -10.10 19.78
N ALA A 51 10.40 -10.88 18.73
CA ALA A 51 10.35 -12.35 18.75
C ALA A 51 11.56 -12.91 17.99
N GLY A 52 12.33 -13.79 18.61
CA GLY A 52 13.53 -14.36 18.01
C GLY A 52 14.60 -13.33 17.60
N GLY A 53 14.65 -12.18 18.27
CA GLY A 53 15.58 -11.08 17.98
C GLY A 53 15.08 -10.08 16.94
N GLU A 54 13.94 -10.34 16.28
CA GLU A 54 13.34 -9.48 15.25
C GLU A 54 12.11 -8.73 15.78
N SER A 55 11.89 -7.50 15.32
CA SER A 55 10.70 -6.75 15.70
C SER A 55 9.43 -7.39 15.12
N ALA A 56 8.31 -7.26 15.83
CA ALA A 56 7.01 -7.68 15.31
C ALA A 56 6.64 -6.94 14.01
N TYR A 57 7.11 -5.70 13.84
CA TYR A 57 6.91 -4.92 12.62
C TYR A 57 7.59 -5.57 11.40
N TYR A 58 8.86 -5.98 11.55
CA TYR A 58 9.56 -6.68 10.48
C TYR A 58 8.91 -8.03 10.15
N LEU A 59 8.54 -8.79 11.17
CA LEU A 59 7.95 -10.13 11.02
C LEU A 59 6.59 -10.10 10.31
N CYS A 60 5.79 -9.05 10.48
CA CYS A 60 4.43 -8.99 9.94
C CYS A 60 4.38 -8.94 8.40
N VAL A 61 5.47 -8.54 7.71
CA VAL A 61 5.50 -8.35 6.26
C VAL A 61 6.66 -9.05 5.53
N ASN A 62 7.40 -9.95 6.21
CA ASN A 62 8.57 -10.59 5.60
C ASN A 62 8.54 -12.13 5.61
N ARG A 63 7.38 -12.75 5.89
CA ARG A 63 7.25 -14.21 5.72
C ARG A 63 7.41 -14.62 4.25
N ASN A 64 7.78 -15.88 4.03
CA ASN A 64 7.96 -16.47 2.68
C ASN A 64 9.06 -15.80 1.85
N LYS A 65 10.03 -15.13 2.49
CA LYS A 65 11.15 -14.51 1.80
C LYS A 65 12.47 -15.19 2.17
N ARG A 66 13.37 -15.30 1.21
CA ARG A 66 14.77 -15.67 1.41
C ARG A 66 15.60 -14.39 1.45
N GLY A 67 16.32 -14.15 2.55
CA GLY A 67 17.14 -12.97 2.74
C GLY A 67 18.55 -13.14 2.17
N ILE A 68 19.09 -12.07 1.57
CA ILE A 68 20.51 -11.95 1.21
C ILE A 68 20.99 -10.53 1.55
N VAL A 69 22.19 -10.43 2.08
CA VAL A 69 22.84 -9.14 2.37
C VAL A 69 23.75 -8.77 1.20
N ILE A 70 23.54 -7.59 0.61
CA ILE A 70 24.35 -7.08 -0.50
C ILE A 70 24.74 -5.62 -0.23
N ASN A 71 26.04 -5.34 -0.27
CA ASN A 71 26.54 -3.96 -0.16
C ASN A 71 26.61 -3.30 -1.55
N LEU A 72 25.64 -2.44 -1.86
CA LEU A 72 25.60 -1.69 -3.13
C LEU A 72 26.64 -0.58 -3.25
N LYS A 73 27.44 -0.34 -2.22
CA LYS A 73 28.58 0.60 -2.29
C LYS A 73 29.79 -0.04 -2.96
N THR A 74 29.81 -1.36 -3.14
CA THR A 74 30.89 -2.09 -3.83
C THR A 74 30.48 -2.48 -5.25
N ASP A 75 31.45 -2.62 -6.14
CA ASP A 75 31.18 -3.03 -7.53
C ASP A 75 30.75 -4.50 -7.62
N GLU A 76 31.28 -5.35 -6.75
CA GLU A 76 30.87 -6.75 -6.61
C GLU A 76 29.38 -6.85 -6.20
N GLY A 77 28.96 -6.03 -5.22
CA GLY A 77 27.55 -5.99 -4.78
C GLY A 77 26.62 -5.54 -5.90
N LYS A 78 26.97 -4.50 -6.64
CA LYS A 78 26.21 -4.04 -7.81
C LYS A 78 26.12 -5.14 -8.88
N LYS A 79 27.23 -5.83 -9.16
CA LYS A 79 27.26 -6.94 -10.11
C LYS A 79 26.34 -8.08 -9.69
N VAL A 80 26.45 -8.52 -8.43
CA VAL A 80 25.59 -9.60 -7.90
C VAL A 80 24.11 -9.21 -7.99
N LEU A 81 23.76 -7.97 -7.63
CA LEU A 81 22.37 -7.53 -7.71
C LEU A 81 21.85 -7.46 -9.16
N ARG A 82 22.68 -6.99 -10.10
CA ARG A 82 22.36 -7.01 -11.53
C ARG A 82 22.12 -8.44 -12.03
N ASP A 83 23.00 -9.37 -11.67
CA ASP A 83 22.86 -10.77 -12.07
C ASP A 83 21.59 -11.42 -11.50
N LEU A 84 21.17 -11.04 -10.30
CA LEU A 84 19.89 -11.47 -9.71
C LEU A 84 18.70 -10.84 -10.46
N ALA A 85 18.75 -9.54 -10.79
CA ALA A 85 17.69 -8.86 -11.53
C ALA A 85 17.49 -9.48 -12.93
N LEU A 86 18.57 -9.84 -13.63
CA LEU A 86 18.49 -10.48 -14.95
C LEU A 86 17.85 -11.88 -14.91
N ARG A 87 17.84 -12.53 -13.74
CA ARG A 87 17.25 -13.85 -13.51
C ARG A 87 15.89 -13.79 -12.83
N SER A 88 15.38 -12.59 -12.61
CA SER A 88 14.09 -12.37 -11.94
C SER A 88 13.00 -11.98 -12.93
N ASP A 89 11.76 -12.29 -12.59
CA ASP A 89 10.57 -11.92 -13.35
C ASP A 89 10.06 -10.55 -12.96
N VAL A 90 10.18 -10.24 -11.65
CA VAL A 90 9.71 -9.00 -11.04
C VAL A 90 10.81 -8.44 -10.16
N LEU A 91 11.03 -7.13 -10.21
CA LEU A 91 11.82 -6.38 -9.26
C LEU A 91 10.91 -5.36 -8.57
N VAL A 92 10.96 -5.30 -7.24
CA VAL A 92 10.21 -4.32 -6.44
C VAL A 92 11.19 -3.48 -5.63
N GLU A 93 11.05 -2.15 -5.73
CA GLU A 93 11.89 -1.20 -4.99
C GLU A 93 11.05 -0.04 -4.45
N ASN A 94 11.54 0.63 -3.39
CA ASN A 94 10.90 1.83 -2.84
C ASN A 94 11.93 2.89 -2.41
N PHE A 95 12.99 3.04 -3.18
CA PHE A 95 13.96 4.11 -3.01
C PHE A 95 13.42 5.44 -3.52
N ARG A 96 14.11 6.51 -3.18
CA ARG A 96 13.83 7.82 -3.80
C ARG A 96 14.13 7.75 -5.30
N PRO A 97 13.29 8.40 -6.15
CA PRO A 97 13.53 8.44 -7.58
C PRO A 97 14.98 8.79 -7.94
N GLY A 98 15.55 8.10 -8.92
CA GLY A 98 16.92 8.29 -9.35
C GLY A 98 18.02 7.68 -8.45
N THR A 99 17.66 7.05 -7.33
CA THR A 99 18.66 6.41 -6.45
C THR A 99 19.33 5.23 -7.15
N LEU A 100 18.57 4.36 -7.79
CA LEU A 100 19.10 3.16 -8.45
C LEU A 100 19.84 3.46 -9.76
N ASN A 101 19.60 4.62 -10.39
CA ASN A 101 20.36 5.07 -11.56
C ASN A 101 21.88 5.16 -11.26
N LYS A 102 22.24 5.58 -10.06
CA LYS A 102 23.64 5.68 -9.62
C LYS A 102 24.38 4.33 -9.60
N PHE A 103 23.62 3.25 -9.61
CA PHE A 103 24.14 1.89 -9.54
C PHE A 103 23.94 1.11 -10.86
N GLY A 104 23.31 1.74 -11.88
CA GLY A 104 22.91 1.06 -13.13
C GLY A 104 21.89 -0.05 -12.90
N LEU A 105 20.96 0.19 -11.96
CA LEU A 105 19.92 -0.73 -11.54
C LEU A 105 18.53 -0.11 -11.71
N ASP A 106 18.43 0.99 -12.47
CA ASP A 106 17.17 1.61 -12.89
C ASP A 106 16.46 0.78 -13.96
N TYR A 107 15.20 1.15 -14.18
CA TYR A 107 14.34 0.42 -15.14
C TYR A 107 14.93 0.40 -16.54
N GLU A 108 15.38 1.54 -17.06
CA GLU A 108 15.88 1.67 -18.42
C GLU A 108 17.08 0.74 -18.64
N THR A 109 18.07 0.79 -17.74
CA THR A 109 19.27 -0.05 -17.80
C THR A 109 18.93 -1.55 -17.71
N LEU A 110 18.06 -1.93 -16.78
CA LEU A 110 17.70 -3.34 -16.59
C LEU A 110 16.78 -3.85 -17.69
N HIS A 111 15.91 -3.01 -18.25
CA HIS A 111 15.00 -3.38 -19.33
C HIS A 111 15.74 -3.64 -20.66
N GLU A 112 16.81 -2.91 -20.95
CA GLU A 112 17.67 -3.19 -22.09
C GLU A 112 18.30 -4.58 -22.01
N LEU A 113 18.67 -5.02 -20.80
CA LEU A 113 19.31 -6.32 -20.55
C LEU A 113 18.30 -7.46 -20.38
N ASN A 114 17.12 -7.18 -19.81
CA ASN A 114 16.03 -8.13 -19.64
C ASN A 114 14.68 -7.46 -20.01
N PRO A 115 14.30 -7.45 -21.29
CA PRO A 115 13.04 -6.85 -21.75
C PRO A 115 11.77 -7.47 -21.17
N LYS A 116 11.89 -8.60 -20.48
CA LYS A 116 10.76 -9.30 -19.84
C LYS A 116 10.58 -8.91 -18.36
N LEU A 117 11.53 -8.16 -17.79
CA LEU A 117 11.48 -7.75 -16.40
C LEU A 117 10.29 -6.80 -16.15
N ILE A 118 9.49 -7.12 -15.15
CA ILE A 118 8.50 -6.21 -14.58
C ILE A 118 9.17 -5.47 -13.44
N TYR A 119 9.28 -4.16 -13.54
CA TYR A 119 9.94 -3.30 -12.58
C TYR A 119 8.90 -2.45 -11.86
N CYS A 120 8.77 -2.61 -10.54
CA CYS A 120 7.77 -1.91 -9.73
C CYS A 120 8.45 -0.95 -8.77
N SER A 121 8.25 0.35 -8.97
CA SER A 121 8.69 1.41 -8.08
C SER A 121 7.53 1.87 -7.21
N ILE A 122 7.70 1.87 -5.87
CA ILE A 122 6.70 2.35 -4.91
C ILE A 122 7.28 3.57 -4.20
N THR A 123 6.71 4.75 -4.45
CA THR A 123 7.24 6.00 -3.89
C THR A 123 6.14 6.89 -3.32
N GLY A 124 6.50 7.93 -2.58
CA GLY A 124 5.53 8.85 -1.99
C GLY A 124 4.62 9.53 -3.02
N PHE A 125 5.21 10.00 -4.14
CA PHE A 125 4.53 10.85 -5.13
C PHE A 125 4.75 10.41 -6.59
N GLY A 126 5.20 9.19 -6.83
CA GLY A 126 5.51 8.69 -8.17
C GLY A 126 6.88 9.12 -8.70
N GLN A 127 7.22 8.62 -9.89
CA GLN A 127 8.50 8.86 -10.57
C GLN A 127 8.52 10.19 -11.33
N THR A 128 7.36 10.82 -11.52
CA THR A 128 7.16 12.04 -12.31
C THR A 128 6.47 13.14 -11.49
N GLY A 129 6.32 14.32 -12.08
CA GLY A 129 5.64 15.44 -11.43
C GLY A 129 6.52 16.27 -10.49
N SER A 130 5.97 17.37 -10.00
CA SER A 130 6.70 18.38 -9.21
C SER A 130 7.06 17.92 -7.78
N MET A 131 6.41 16.88 -7.29
CA MET A 131 6.62 16.36 -5.93
C MET A 131 7.46 15.08 -5.88
N LYS A 132 7.92 14.54 -7.01
CA LYS A 132 8.63 13.26 -7.09
C LYS A 132 9.82 13.12 -6.15
N ASP A 133 10.52 14.21 -5.87
CA ASP A 133 11.73 14.20 -5.02
C ASP A 133 11.41 14.39 -3.52
N LYS A 134 10.13 14.60 -3.18
CA LYS A 134 9.72 14.74 -1.78
C LYS A 134 9.60 13.39 -1.11
N PRO A 135 10.02 13.26 0.16
CA PRO A 135 9.77 12.05 0.94
C PRO A 135 8.28 11.90 1.21
N GLY A 136 7.77 10.66 1.12
CA GLY A 136 6.37 10.35 1.40
C GLY A 136 6.28 9.16 2.36
N TYR A 137 6.18 9.44 3.66
CA TYR A 137 5.77 8.44 4.64
C TYR A 137 4.25 8.43 4.77
N ASP A 138 3.68 7.28 5.11
CA ASP A 138 2.23 7.08 5.28
C ASP A 138 1.53 8.22 6.02
N PHE A 139 2.03 8.61 7.19
CA PHE A 139 1.45 9.67 8.01
C PHE A 139 1.37 11.01 7.27
N MET A 140 2.44 11.38 6.57
CA MET A 140 2.48 12.63 5.80
C MET A 140 1.54 12.58 4.60
N ILE A 141 1.43 11.43 3.96
CA ILE A 141 0.50 11.24 2.85
C ILE A 141 -0.95 11.29 3.34
N GLN A 142 -1.28 10.66 4.48
CA GLN A 142 -2.61 10.78 5.07
C GLN A 142 -3.01 12.23 5.35
N ALA A 143 -2.06 13.04 5.83
CA ALA A 143 -2.28 14.46 6.07
C ALA A 143 -2.48 15.26 4.78
N LEU A 144 -1.56 15.12 3.81
CA LEU A 144 -1.57 15.88 2.56
C LEU A 144 -2.71 15.48 1.61
N GLY A 145 -3.05 14.20 1.56
CA GLY A 145 -4.08 13.65 0.68
C GLY A 145 -5.50 13.76 1.22
N GLY A 146 -5.70 14.40 2.38
CA GLY A 146 -7.03 14.72 2.89
C GLY A 146 -7.70 13.63 3.76
N LEU A 147 -7.11 12.43 3.89
CA LEU A 147 -7.71 11.35 4.70
C LEU A 147 -7.89 11.79 6.16
N MET A 148 -6.90 12.46 6.74
CA MET A 148 -6.99 12.95 8.12
C MET A 148 -8.06 14.03 8.29
N SER A 149 -8.32 14.84 7.26
CA SER A 149 -9.33 15.90 7.33
C SER A 149 -10.77 15.40 7.43
N ILE A 150 -11.00 14.12 7.07
CA ILE A 150 -12.30 13.45 7.12
C ILE A 150 -12.40 12.37 8.20
N THR A 151 -11.30 12.12 8.94
CA THR A 151 -11.22 11.08 9.97
C THR A 151 -11.13 11.71 11.35
N GLY A 152 -11.97 11.23 12.29
CA GLY A 152 -12.01 11.70 13.68
C GLY A 152 -13.36 12.33 14.05
N GLU A 153 -13.46 12.78 15.30
CA GLU A 153 -14.65 13.47 15.82
C GLU A 153 -14.88 14.81 15.10
N PRO A 154 -16.14 15.23 14.92
CA PRO A 154 -16.50 16.43 14.17
C PRO A 154 -15.73 17.69 14.63
N GLU A 155 -15.67 17.92 15.94
CA GLU A 155 -15.02 19.07 16.56
C GLU A 155 -13.60 18.74 17.10
N GLY A 156 -13.13 17.52 16.83
CA GLY A 156 -11.81 17.04 17.26
C GLY A 156 -10.68 17.44 16.29
N GLU A 157 -9.48 16.97 16.58
CA GLU A 157 -8.33 17.09 15.66
C GLU A 157 -8.44 16.14 14.46
N PRO A 158 -7.85 16.47 13.31
CA PRO A 158 -7.69 15.53 12.21
C PRO A 158 -6.88 14.31 12.63
N MET A 159 -7.40 13.11 12.41
CA MET A 159 -6.80 11.86 12.90
C MET A 159 -6.32 10.97 11.76
N LYS A 160 -5.14 10.38 11.93
CA LYS A 160 -4.72 9.26 11.06
C LYS A 160 -5.50 8.00 11.40
N THR A 161 -5.54 7.06 10.47
CA THR A 161 -6.01 5.69 10.76
C THR A 161 -5.06 4.96 11.72
N GLY A 162 -5.56 3.95 12.42
CA GLY A 162 -4.78 3.20 13.42
C GLY A 162 -3.57 2.45 12.86
N VAL A 163 -3.60 2.12 11.57
CA VAL A 163 -2.51 1.45 10.83
C VAL A 163 -1.97 2.35 9.74
N ALA A 164 -0.80 2.04 9.17
CA ALA A 164 -0.24 2.72 8.00
C ALA A 164 -1.00 2.30 6.73
N VAL A 165 -2.24 2.80 6.62
CA VAL A 165 -3.22 2.33 5.63
C VAL A 165 -2.82 2.68 4.20
N VAL A 166 -2.14 3.81 4.00
CA VAL A 166 -1.70 4.25 2.67
C VAL A 166 -0.59 3.34 2.14
N ASP A 167 0.36 2.95 3.00
CA ASP A 167 1.38 1.97 2.66
C ASP A 167 0.76 0.63 2.26
N LEU A 168 -0.20 0.13 3.07
CA LEU A 168 -0.87 -1.13 2.79
C LEU A 168 -1.65 -1.08 1.47
N PHE A 169 -2.34 0.02 1.20
CA PHE A 169 -3.11 0.18 -0.03
C PHE A 169 -2.22 0.36 -1.26
N ALA A 170 -1.13 1.12 -1.15
CA ALA A 170 -0.13 1.21 -2.22
C ALA A 170 0.51 -0.17 -2.50
N GLY A 171 0.81 -0.95 -1.45
CA GLY A 171 1.26 -2.33 -1.59
C GLY A 171 0.24 -3.23 -2.31
N GLN A 172 -1.06 -3.09 -2.03
CA GLN A 172 -2.12 -3.78 -2.75
C GLN A 172 -2.20 -3.36 -4.22
N ASN A 173 -2.11 -2.06 -4.51
CA ASN A 173 -2.08 -1.57 -5.88
C ASN A 173 -0.86 -2.11 -6.65
N ALA A 174 0.30 -2.21 -5.98
CA ALA A 174 1.49 -2.84 -6.56
C ALA A 174 1.25 -4.32 -6.89
N ILE A 175 0.60 -5.09 -5.99
CA ILE A 175 0.23 -6.50 -6.25
C ILE A 175 -0.66 -6.58 -7.49
N ILE A 176 -1.72 -5.79 -7.56
CA ILE A 176 -2.67 -5.78 -8.69
C ILE A 176 -1.94 -5.45 -10.00
N ALA A 177 -1.10 -4.41 -9.98
CA ALA A 177 -0.34 -3.97 -11.14
C ALA A 177 0.66 -5.04 -11.61
N ILE A 178 1.38 -5.69 -10.68
CA ILE A 178 2.31 -6.78 -10.98
C ILE A 178 1.58 -7.98 -11.58
N LEU A 179 0.45 -8.40 -11.00
CA LEU A 179 -0.35 -9.51 -11.55
C LEU A 179 -0.88 -9.20 -12.95
N ALA A 180 -1.36 -7.98 -13.17
CA ALA A 180 -1.80 -7.52 -14.50
C ALA A 180 -0.63 -7.48 -15.50
N ALA A 181 0.55 -7.01 -15.08
CA ALA A 181 1.75 -6.99 -15.92
C ALA A 181 2.27 -8.40 -16.24
N LEU A 182 2.21 -9.34 -15.31
CA LEU A 182 2.52 -10.76 -15.55
C LEU A 182 1.57 -11.35 -16.60
N GLN A 183 0.27 -11.05 -16.50
CA GLN A 183 -0.71 -11.48 -17.51
C GLN A 183 -0.43 -10.84 -18.88
N ALA A 184 -0.20 -9.52 -18.93
CA ALA A 184 0.11 -8.81 -20.16
C ALA A 184 1.40 -9.36 -20.82
N ARG A 185 2.42 -9.70 -20.00
CA ARG A 185 3.67 -10.30 -20.47
C ARG A 185 3.46 -11.63 -21.19
N THR A 186 2.46 -12.43 -20.81
CA THR A 186 2.16 -13.70 -21.52
C THR A 186 1.73 -13.46 -22.97
N LEU A 187 1.11 -12.31 -23.26
CA LEU A 187 0.63 -11.92 -24.58
C LEU A 187 1.70 -11.17 -25.38
N THR A 188 2.43 -10.27 -24.72
CA THR A 188 3.36 -9.35 -25.38
C THR A 188 4.79 -9.85 -25.42
N GLY A 189 5.15 -10.80 -24.54
CA GLY A 189 6.52 -11.23 -24.32
C GLY A 189 7.40 -10.20 -23.62
N ARG A 190 6.85 -9.06 -23.17
CA ARG A 190 7.59 -7.91 -22.60
C ARG A 190 7.10 -7.58 -21.21
N GLY A 191 8.05 -7.19 -20.34
CA GLY A 191 7.78 -6.55 -19.06
C GLY A 191 7.49 -5.06 -19.22
N GLN A 192 7.31 -4.37 -18.10
CA GLN A 192 7.04 -2.93 -18.07
C GLN A 192 7.44 -2.32 -16.73
N HIS A 193 7.56 -0.98 -16.70
CA HIS A 193 7.70 -0.21 -15.47
C HIS A 193 6.33 0.06 -14.87
N LEU A 194 6.20 -0.19 -13.57
CA LEU A 194 5.01 0.09 -12.78
C LEU A 194 5.37 1.17 -11.77
N ASP A 195 4.77 2.34 -11.91
CA ASP A 195 4.96 3.48 -11.02
C ASP A 195 3.78 3.56 -10.04
N ILE A 196 4.03 3.24 -8.77
CA ILE A 196 3.02 3.22 -7.70
C ILE A 196 3.31 4.38 -6.75
N SER A 197 2.41 5.36 -6.74
CA SER A 197 2.45 6.50 -5.84
C SER A 197 1.57 6.23 -4.61
N LEU A 198 2.12 6.46 -3.41
CA LEU A 198 1.34 6.44 -2.18
C LEU A 198 0.21 7.48 -2.21
N PHE A 199 0.54 8.68 -2.69
CA PHE A 199 -0.39 9.80 -2.76
C PHE A 199 -1.58 9.49 -3.69
N ASP A 200 -1.31 8.99 -4.91
CA ASP A 200 -2.37 8.65 -5.86
C ASP A 200 -3.20 7.46 -5.36
N SER A 201 -2.55 6.49 -4.71
CA SER A 201 -3.25 5.37 -4.06
C SER A 201 -4.25 5.88 -3.02
N GLN A 202 -3.85 6.82 -2.17
CA GLN A 202 -4.75 7.40 -1.19
C GLN A 202 -5.89 8.20 -1.83
N LEU A 203 -5.62 9.01 -2.87
CA LEU A 203 -6.66 9.79 -3.54
C LEU A 203 -7.76 8.87 -4.09
N GLY A 204 -7.39 7.75 -4.70
CA GLY A 204 -8.35 6.74 -5.14
C GLY A 204 -9.17 6.14 -3.99
N TRP A 205 -8.62 6.12 -2.78
CA TRP A 205 -9.28 5.55 -1.60
C TRP A 205 -10.29 6.47 -0.93
N LEU A 206 -10.28 7.78 -1.25
CA LEU A 206 -11.30 8.71 -0.77
C LEU A 206 -12.70 8.46 -1.36
N ALA A 207 -12.80 7.71 -2.44
CA ALA A 207 -14.02 7.15 -3.03
C ALA A 207 -15.20 8.15 -3.11
N ASN A 208 -16.32 7.82 -2.44
CA ASN A 208 -17.53 8.65 -2.43
C ASN A 208 -17.33 10.04 -1.80
N VAL A 209 -16.42 10.19 -0.84
CA VAL A 209 -16.16 11.49 -0.20
C VAL A 209 -15.48 12.44 -1.18
N ALA A 210 -14.51 11.95 -1.98
CA ALA A 210 -13.93 12.73 -3.06
C ALA A 210 -14.98 13.10 -4.12
N SER A 211 -15.86 12.16 -4.49
CA SER A 211 -16.96 12.40 -5.45
C SER A 211 -17.94 13.45 -4.92
N ASN A 212 -18.28 13.43 -3.63
CA ASN A 212 -19.12 14.45 -3.01
C ASN A 212 -18.52 15.85 -3.17
N TYR A 213 -17.20 15.98 -2.95
CA TYR A 213 -16.50 17.26 -3.16
C TYR A 213 -16.50 17.68 -4.63
N LEU A 214 -16.12 16.80 -5.54
CA LEU A 214 -16.00 17.09 -6.97
C LEU A 214 -17.35 17.53 -7.59
N ILE A 215 -18.45 16.98 -7.11
CA ILE A 215 -19.80 17.31 -7.63
C ILE A 215 -20.36 18.57 -6.97
N SER A 216 -20.18 18.73 -5.65
CA SER A 216 -20.83 19.81 -4.88
C SER A 216 -19.95 21.05 -4.69
N GLY A 217 -18.63 20.94 -4.83
CA GLY A 217 -17.66 21.97 -4.44
C GLY A 217 -17.54 22.21 -2.93
N LYS A 218 -18.27 21.43 -2.12
CA LYS A 218 -18.27 21.58 -0.66
C LYS A 218 -17.21 20.68 -0.04
N LEU A 219 -16.33 21.29 0.76
CA LEU A 219 -15.30 20.53 1.50
C LEU A 219 -15.97 19.52 2.44
N PRO A 220 -15.53 18.25 2.41
CA PRO A 220 -16.03 17.25 3.34
C PRO A 220 -15.61 17.58 4.77
N LYS A 221 -16.42 17.13 5.73
CA LYS A 221 -16.18 17.31 7.16
C LYS A 221 -15.95 15.95 7.82
N ARG A 222 -15.42 15.97 9.03
CA ARG A 222 -15.39 14.81 9.90
C ARG A 222 -16.80 14.55 10.43
N HIS A 223 -17.20 13.28 10.45
CA HIS A 223 -18.51 12.84 10.91
C HIS A 223 -18.42 11.85 12.08
N GLY A 224 -17.22 11.67 12.68
CA GLY A 224 -17.01 10.60 13.65
C GLY A 224 -17.31 9.24 13.01
N ASN A 225 -18.24 8.52 13.60
CA ASN A 225 -18.69 7.22 13.09
C ASN A 225 -19.95 7.33 12.20
N ALA A 226 -20.45 8.55 11.92
CA ALA A 226 -21.62 8.71 11.06
C ALA A 226 -21.26 8.68 9.57
N HIS A 227 -22.15 8.09 8.76
CA HIS A 227 -21.99 8.07 7.32
C HIS A 227 -22.28 9.46 6.71
N ALA A 228 -21.49 9.87 5.73
CA ALA A 228 -21.59 11.21 5.12
C ALA A 228 -22.94 11.46 4.37
N ASN A 229 -23.63 10.40 3.90
CA ASN A 229 -24.78 10.51 3.01
C ASN A 229 -26.01 9.69 3.46
N ILE A 230 -25.89 8.80 4.44
CA ILE A 230 -26.95 7.85 4.82
C ILE A 230 -27.28 8.00 6.30
N VAL A 231 -28.58 8.05 6.64
CA VAL A 231 -29.09 8.23 8.02
C VAL A 231 -30.26 7.27 8.25
N PRO A 232 -30.31 6.57 9.42
CA PRO A 232 -29.29 6.43 10.45
C PRO A 232 -28.21 5.39 10.06
N TYR A 233 -26.98 5.80 10.10
CA TYR A 233 -25.81 4.93 9.84
C TYR A 233 -24.65 5.45 10.71
N GLN A 234 -24.62 5.02 11.98
CA GLN A 234 -23.61 5.48 12.95
C GLN A 234 -23.63 4.61 14.21
N SER A 235 -22.72 4.92 15.14
CA SER A 235 -22.73 4.35 16.49
C SER A 235 -23.65 5.15 17.42
N PHE A 236 -24.25 4.44 18.38
CA PHE A 236 -25.10 4.99 19.44
C PHE A 236 -24.66 4.43 20.78
N GLN A 237 -24.81 5.23 21.82
CA GLN A 237 -24.51 4.81 23.19
C GLN A 237 -25.79 4.26 23.84
N ALA A 238 -25.71 3.02 24.35
CA ALA A 238 -26.70 2.42 25.24
C ALA A 238 -26.20 2.51 26.71
N ASN A 239 -27.04 2.04 27.63
CA ASN A 239 -26.69 2.07 29.07
C ASN A 239 -25.49 1.16 29.42
N ASP A 240 -25.27 0.12 28.65
CA ASP A 240 -24.27 -0.94 28.87
C ASP A 240 -23.11 -0.93 27.86
N GLY A 241 -23.13 0.00 26.86
CA GLY A 241 -22.05 0.07 25.88
C GLY A 241 -22.43 0.79 24.59
N TRP A 242 -21.61 0.60 23.55
CA TRP A 242 -21.83 1.16 22.24
C TRP A 242 -22.38 0.10 21.28
N PHE A 243 -23.33 0.48 20.43
CA PHE A 243 -23.81 -0.35 19.33
C PHE A 243 -23.87 0.47 18.04
N ALA A 244 -23.90 -0.21 16.90
CA ALA A 244 -23.98 0.41 15.59
C ALA A 244 -25.35 0.12 14.94
N ILE A 245 -25.93 1.16 14.31
CA ILE A 245 -27.07 1.01 13.40
C ILE A 245 -26.56 1.34 12.00
N ALA A 246 -26.90 0.49 11.04
CA ALA A 246 -26.57 0.66 9.63
C ALA A 246 -27.84 0.40 8.80
N VAL A 247 -28.57 1.46 8.51
CA VAL A 247 -29.78 1.44 7.67
C VAL A 247 -29.42 2.00 6.30
N GLY A 248 -29.37 1.13 5.29
CA GLY A 248 -28.90 1.48 3.95
C GLY A 248 -30.00 1.69 2.90
N ASN A 249 -31.30 1.48 3.25
CA ASN A 249 -32.42 1.65 2.33
C ASN A 249 -33.75 1.86 3.08
N ASP A 250 -34.79 2.30 2.36
CA ASP A 250 -36.08 2.65 2.89
C ASP A 250 -36.80 1.46 3.60
N LYS A 251 -36.69 0.24 3.05
CA LYS A 251 -37.27 -0.94 3.68
C LYS A 251 -36.68 -1.23 5.06
N GLN A 252 -35.36 -1.04 5.20
CA GLN A 252 -34.70 -1.19 6.50
C GLN A 252 -35.11 -0.06 7.45
N PHE A 253 -35.31 1.17 6.91
CA PHE A 253 -35.78 2.30 7.71
C PHE A 253 -37.19 2.06 8.28
N VAL A 254 -38.15 1.64 7.45
CA VAL A 254 -39.50 1.24 7.89
C VAL A 254 -39.41 0.21 9.01
N ARG A 255 -38.62 -0.86 8.79
CA ARG A 255 -38.46 -1.92 9.81
C ARG A 255 -37.82 -1.38 11.11
N LEU A 256 -36.86 -0.46 11.02
CA LEU A 256 -36.30 0.18 12.21
C LEU A 256 -37.41 0.96 12.97
N CYS A 257 -38.23 1.74 12.25
CA CYS A 257 -39.35 2.48 12.86
C CYS A 257 -40.34 1.58 13.54
N GLU A 258 -40.71 0.45 12.94
CA GLU A 258 -41.54 -0.59 13.56
C GLU A 258 -40.91 -1.15 14.84
N MET A 259 -39.62 -1.48 14.81
CA MET A 259 -38.90 -2.00 16.00
C MET A 259 -38.80 -0.97 17.13
N LEU A 260 -38.79 0.31 16.81
CA LEU A 260 -38.76 1.42 17.76
C LEU A 260 -40.19 1.82 18.24
N GLU A 261 -41.20 1.10 17.79
CA GLU A 261 -42.64 1.43 18.06
C GLU A 261 -43.02 2.85 17.59
N LYS A 262 -42.40 3.29 16.46
CA LYS A 262 -42.57 4.61 15.84
C LYS A 262 -42.85 4.50 14.33
N PRO A 263 -43.88 3.71 13.91
CA PRO A 263 -44.15 3.53 12.48
C PRO A 263 -44.53 4.83 11.75
N GLU A 264 -45.02 5.84 12.51
CA GLU A 264 -45.39 7.15 11.98
C GLU A 264 -44.20 7.98 11.46
N ILE A 265 -42.96 7.56 11.73
CA ILE A 265 -41.75 8.25 11.26
C ILE A 265 -41.27 7.69 9.89
N ALA A 266 -41.81 6.51 9.51
CA ALA A 266 -41.41 5.78 8.32
C ALA A 266 -41.87 6.42 6.99
#